data_448e0accfbd528cb517e30539b4a10e8
#
_entry.id   448e0accfbd528cb517e30539b4a10e8
#
_cell.length_a   1.000
_cell.length_b   1.000
_cell.length_c   1.000
_cell.angle_alpha   90.00
_cell.angle_beta   90.00
_cell.angle_gamma   90.00
#
_symmetry.space_group_name_H-M   'P 1'
#
loop_
_entity.id
_entity.type
_entity.pdbx_description
1 polymer ?
#
loop_
_entity_poly.entity_id
_entity_poly.type
_entity_poly.pdbx_seq_one_letter_code
_entity_poly.pdbx_strand_id
1 'polypeptide(L)'
;VNVMGGEDFQNQNQVPPAQQQQQQTRAPEPAKPKTTKTPEEIKKEEEAKLPENKRKALKLKEEGNAFYKKREFDDAVKKYEEAIESDPTDPTYINNRAAVRFEQGEFDKCIEDCEKSIEVGRENRSDYRIIAKAMARKASAYEKMDNLTGAIEWYQRSLTEHREASTLNKLNSCEKKLKDKETQEYLNPELGEKARDEGNELFKNQDFPNAVVKYTEAIKRNPNDHKSYSNRSACYTKLAAFNEALKDAEKCIEIDP
;
A
#
# COMPACT_ATOMS: atom_id res chain seq x y z
N VAL A 1 -53.70 -24.20 -31.06
CA VAL A 1 -54.26 -25.49 -31.45
C VAL A 1 -53.74 -26.53 -30.50
N ASN A 2 -54.68 -27.00 -29.67
CA ASN A 2 -54.83 -28.26 -29.00
C ASN A 2 -53.73 -28.72 -27.99
N VAL A 3 -54.02 -28.83 -26.73
CA VAL A 3 -55.04 -29.52 -25.91
C VAL A 3 -54.65 -30.94 -25.47
N MET A 4 -54.80 -31.16 -24.18
CA MET A 4 -55.05 -32.41 -23.41
C MET A 4 -53.84 -33.30 -23.16
N GLY A 5 -53.72 -33.92 -22.06
CA GLY A 5 -54.50 -34.29 -20.85
C GLY A 5 -53.62 -35.19 -20.05
N GLY A 6 -53.63 -35.15 -18.80
CA GLY A 6 -54.27 -35.92 -17.77
C GLY A 6 -53.84 -37.35 -17.69
N GLU A 7 -53.38 -37.80 -16.54
CA GLU A 7 -54.04 -38.86 -15.72
C GLU A 7 -53.15 -39.26 -14.55
N ASP A 8 -53.80 -39.34 -13.43
CA ASP A 8 -53.39 -39.91 -12.11
C ASP A 8 -53.01 -41.37 -12.21
N PHE A 9 -51.97 -41.79 -11.45
CA PHE A 9 -51.90 -43.16 -10.94
C PHE A 9 -51.44 -43.16 -9.48
N GLN A 10 -52.43 -43.26 -8.59
CA GLN A 10 -52.22 -43.77 -7.26
C GLN A 10 -51.88 -45.25 -7.36
N ASN A 11 -50.80 -45.67 -6.72
CA ASN A 11 -50.65 -47.10 -6.40
C ASN A 11 -50.24 -47.28 -4.94
N GLN A 12 -51.19 -47.80 -4.17
CA GLN A 12 -51.01 -48.25 -2.82
C GLN A 12 -50.19 -49.57 -2.82
N ASN A 13 -49.15 -49.63 -2.05
CA ASN A 13 -48.56 -50.87 -1.63
C ASN A 13 -48.33 -50.84 -0.11
N GLN A 14 -49.22 -51.49 0.61
CA GLN A 14 -49.12 -51.87 2.03
C GLN A 14 -48.02 -52.91 2.16
N VAL A 15 -47.06 -52.69 3.10
CA VAL A 15 -46.09 -53.66 3.56
C VAL A 15 -46.43 -53.98 5.05
N PRO A 16 -46.45 -55.26 5.46
CA PRO A 16 -46.89 -55.66 6.81
C PRO A 16 -45.81 -55.38 7.86
N PRO A 17 -46.20 -55.37 9.18
CA PRO A 17 -45.32 -55.02 10.27
C PRO A 17 -44.32 -56.14 10.60
N ALA A 18 -43.04 -55.87 10.43
CA ALA A 18 -41.97 -56.75 10.88
C ALA A 18 -41.57 -56.42 12.31
N GLN A 19 -41.43 -57.48 13.07
CA GLN A 19 -41.14 -57.56 14.49
C GLN A 19 -40.01 -56.72 14.98
N GLN A 20 -40.24 -55.96 16.05
CA GLN A 20 -39.24 -55.23 16.82
C GLN A 20 -38.29 -56.21 17.53
N GLN A 21 -37.09 -56.41 16.98
CA GLN A 21 -35.96 -56.91 17.76
C GLN A 21 -35.30 -55.75 18.47
N GLN A 22 -35.40 -55.74 19.81
CA GLN A 22 -34.65 -54.80 20.67
C GLN A 22 -33.16 -55.10 20.54
N GLN A 23 -32.45 -54.29 19.68
CA GLN A 23 -31.03 -54.20 19.79
C GLN A 23 -30.70 -53.16 20.86
N GLN A 24 -30.18 -53.61 21.98
CA GLN A 24 -29.55 -52.83 23.01
C GLN A 24 -28.33 -52.11 22.33
N THR A 25 -28.50 -50.87 21.94
CA THR A 25 -27.37 -49.99 21.52
C THR A 25 -26.59 -49.63 22.78
N ARG A 26 -25.44 -50.27 22.93
CA ARG A 26 -24.38 -49.86 23.87
C ARG A 26 -24.08 -48.38 23.62
N ALA A 27 -24.26 -47.51 24.63
CA ALA A 27 -23.89 -46.14 24.56
C ALA A 27 -22.41 -46.03 24.16
N PRO A 28 -22.02 -45.14 23.23
CA PRO A 28 -20.62 -44.93 22.93
C PRO A 28 -19.92 -44.40 24.17
N GLU A 29 -18.82 -45.04 24.58
CA GLU A 29 -17.92 -44.50 25.60
C GLU A 29 -17.58 -43.05 25.27
N PRO A 30 -17.57 -42.13 26.27
CA PRO A 30 -17.15 -40.75 26.03
C PRO A 30 -15.72 -40.78 25.52
N ALA A 31 -15.53 -40.33 24.29
CA ALA A 31 -14.21 -40.13 23.70
C ALA A 31 -13.39 -39.26 24.66
N LYS A 32 -12.25 -39.77 25.14
CA LYS A 32 -11.28 -39.00 25.92
C LYS A 32 -11.02 -37.70 25.20
N PRO A 33 -11.08 -36.53 25.88
CA PRO A 33 -10.80 -35.25 25.23
C PRO A 33 -9.42 -35.34 24.62
N LYS A 34 -9.35 -35.21 23.30
CA LYS A 34 -8.08 -34.96 22.61
C LYS A 34 -7.59 -33.59 23.14
N THR A 35 -6.62 -33.61 24.02
CA THR A 35 -5.92 -32.42 24.47
C THR A 35 -5.29 -31.74 23.23
N THR A 36 -6.05 -30.84 22.63
CA THR A 36 -5.53 -29.94 21.58
C THR A 36 -4.55 -29.03 22.27
N LYS A 37 -3.25 -29.21 21.98
CA LYS A 37 -2.19 -28.37 22.48
C LYS A 37 -2.51 -26.93 22.13
N THR A 38 -2.26 -26.02 23.04
CA THR A 38 -2.41 -24.59 22.78
C THR A 38 -1.41 -24.12 21.71
N PRO A 39 -1.70 -23.05 20.97
CA PRO A 39 -0.74 -22.49 19.99
C PRO A 39 0.64 -22.19 20.60
N GLU A 40 0.68 -21.81 21.89
CA GLU A 40 1.93 -21.57 22.62
C GLU A 40 2.71 -22.86 22.92
N GLU A 41 2.04 -23.94 23.23
CA GLU A 41 2.67 -25.25 23.45
C GLU A 41 3.23 -25.81 22.14
N ILE A 42 2.51 -25.68 21.03
CA ILE A 42 3.00 -26.07 19.70
C ILE A 42 4.25 -25.27 19.33
N LYS A 43 4.23 -23.96 19.53
CA LYS A 43 5.38 -23.06 19.26
C LYS A 43 6.61 -23.45 20.09
N LYS A 44 6.44 -23.71 21.38
CA LYS A 44 7.54 -24.16 22.26
C LYS A 44 8.12 -25.51 21.85
N GLU A 45 7.30 -26.45 21.40
CA GLU A 45 7.77 -27.74 20.90
C GLU A 45 8.51 -27.62 19.57
N GLU A 46 8.08 -26.72 18.68
CA GLU A 46 8.77 -26.43 17.43
C GLU A 46 10.12 -25.74 17.70
N GLU A 47 10.15 -24.77 18.60
CA GLU A 47 11.38 -24.09 19.02
C GLU A 47 12.37 -25.05 19.67
N ALA A 48 11.90 -26.03 20.47
CA ALA A 48 12.76 -27.02 21.10
C ALA A 48 13.47 -27.96 20.10
N LYS A 49 12.92 -28.11 18.88
CA LYS A 49 13.51 -28.93 17.80
C LYS A 49 14.56 -28.18 17.00
N LEU A 50 14.65 -26.86 17.15
CA LEU A 50 15.61 -26.05 16.40
C LEU A 50 17.03 -26.27 16.93
N PRO A 51 18.06 -26.09 16.07
CA PRO A 51 19.46 -26.03 16.50
C PRO A 51 19.68 -24.99 17.60
N GLU A 52 20.68 -25.23 18.44
CA GLU A 52 20.96 -24.38 19.61
C GLU A 52 21.19 -22.91 19.25
N ASN A 53 21.96 -22.66 18.17
CA ASN A 53 22.20 -21.32 17.66
C ASN A 53 20.90 -20.57 17.29
N LYS A 54 19.96 -21.26 16.64
CA LYS A 54 18.65 -20.68 16.28
C LYS A 54 17.78 -20.40 17.50
N ARG A 55 17.78 -21.31 18.49
CA ARG A 55 17.07 -21.08 19.76
C ARG A 55 17.65 -19.89 20.52
N LYS A 56 18.98 -19.74 20.53
CA LYS A 56 19.65 -18.59 21.13
C LYS A 56 19.25 -17.30 20.43
N ALA A 57 19.28 -17.28 19.10
CA ALA A 57 18.89 -16.12 18.29
C ALA A 57 17.43 -15.69 18.52
N LEU A 58 16.51 -16.66 18.64
CA LEU A 58 15.10 -16.37 18.94
C LEU A 58 14.91 -15.70 20.32
N LYS A 59 15.63 -16.18 21.36
CA LYS A 59 15.60 -15.53 22.69
C LYS A 59 16.13 -14.10 22.63
N LEU A 60 17.26 -13.90 21.98
CA LEU A 60 17.85 -12.58 21.80
C LEU A 60 16.93 -11.62 21.04
N LYS A 61 16.24 -12.12 20.03
CA LYS A 61 15.20 -11.34 19.33
C LYS A 61 14.06 -10.93 20.28
N GLU A 62 13.60 -11.84 21.14
CA GLU A 62 12.54 -11.53 22.11
C GLU A 62 13.00 -10.49 23.15
N GLU A 63 14.24 -10.60 23.64
CA GLU A 63 14.86 -9.58 24.49
C GLU A 63 14.95 -8.23 23.76
N GLY A 64 15.42 -8.21 22.52
CA GLY A 64 15.46 -7.02 21.69
C GLY A 64 14.08 -6.38 21.47
N ASN A 65 13.06 -7.20 21.24
CA ASN A 65 11.67 -6.73 21.14
C ASN A 65 11.17 -6.11 22.47
N ALA A 66 11.60 -6.65 23.62
CA ALA A 66 11.24 -6.10 24.93
C ALA A 66 11.88 -4.73 25.16
N PHE A 67 13.17 -4.56 24.82
CA PHE A 67 13.85 -3.26 24.85
C PHE A 67 13.22 -2.26 23.88
N TYR A 68 12.91 -2.68 22.65
CA TYR A 68 12.22 -1.83 21.66
C TYR A 68 10.89 -1.27 22.19
N LYS A 69 10.08 -2.11 22.84
CA LYS A 69 8.79 -1.69 23.44
C LYS A 69 8.98 -0.65 24.55
N LYS A 70 10.07 -0.73 25.29
CA LYS A 70 10.44 0.24 26.34
C LYS A 70 11.11 1.50 25.77
N ARG A 71 11.37 1.54 24.46
CA ARG A 71 12.15 2.57 23.75
C ARG A 71 13.62 2.66 24.19
N GLU A 72 14.16 1.59 24.72
CA GLU A 72 15.57 1.38 25.03
C GLU A 72 16.28 0.92 23.74
N PHE A 73 16.45 1.85 22.80
CA PHE A 73 16.83 1.52 21.42
C PHE A 73 18.23 0.95 21.29
N ASP A 74 19.20 1.48 22.03
CA ASP A 74 20.60 1.02 21.96
C ASP A 74 20.73 -0.44 22.44
N ASP A 75 20.01 -0.81 23.49
CA ASP A 75 20.01 -2.18 24.00
C ASP A 75 19.22 -3.12 23.06
N ALA A 76 18.16 -2.63 22.44
CA ALA A 76 17.44 -3.38 21.39
C ALA A 76 18.37 -3.69 20.19
N VAL A 77 19.16 -2.71 19.71
CA VAL A 77 20.13 -2.90 18.62
C VAL A 77 21.16 -3.96 18.99
N LYS A 78 21.78 -3.88 20.18
CA LYS A 78 22.75 -4.88 20.65
C LYS A 78 22.17 -6.29 20.65
N LYS A 79 20.92 -6.45 21.15
CA LYS A 79 20.27 -7.76 21.18
C LYS A 79 19.96 -8.31 19.80
N TYR A 80 19.60 -7.46 18.85
CA TYR A 80 19.44 -7.92 17.47
C TYR A 80 20.77 -8.23 16.79
N GLU A 81 21.86 -7.53 17.12
CA GLU A 81 23.21 -7.86 16.64
C GLU A 81 23.67 -9.23 17.15
N GLU A 82 23.53 -9.50 18.45
CA GLU A 82 23.80 -10.81 19.02
C GLU A 82 22.94 -11.92 18.38
N ALA A 83 21.67 -11.61 18.02
CA ALA A 83 20.80 -12.55 17.33
C ALA A 83 21.28 -12.85 15.90
N ILE A 84 21.69 -11.82 15.15
CA ILE A 84 22.25 -11.93 13.79
C ILE A 84 23.54 -12.76 13.81
N GLU A 85 24.43 -12.54 14.79
CA GLU A 85 25.66 -13.35 14.96
C GLU A 85 25.35 -14.81 15.25
N SER A 86 24.31 -15.08 16.05
CA SER A 86 23.90 -16.44 16.39
C SER A 86 23.23 -17.19 15.23
N ASP A 87 22.42 -16.51 14.43
CA ASP A 87 21.79 -17.06 13.22
C ASP A 87 21.73 -16.00 12.12
N PRO A 88 22.74 -15.93 11.24
CA PRO A 88 22.79 -14.95 10.15
C PRO A 88 21.84 -15.26 8.99
N THR A 89 21.11 -16.39 9.04
CA THR A 89 20.26 -16.85 7.93
C THR A 89 18.83 -16.32 8.01
N ASP A 90 18.39 -15.79 9.16
CA ASP A 90 17.05 -15.25 9.34
C ASP A 90 17.05 -13.72 9.17
N PRO A 91 16.44 -13.18 8.09
CA PRO A 91 16.37 -11.75 7.83
C PRO A 91 15.54 -10.97 8.86
N THR A 92 14.77 -11.67 9.70
CA THR A 92 13.88 -11.03 10.68
C THR A 92 14.64 -10.20 11.70
N TYR A 93 15.83 -10.66 12.13
CA TYR A 93 16.63 -9.93 13.11
C TYR A 93 17.18 -8.63 12.55
N ILE A 94 17.67 -8.66 11.32
CA ILE A 94 18.17 -7.48 10.60
C ILE A 94 17.00 -6.50 10.36
N ASN A 95 15.85 -7.02 9.96
CA ASN A 95 14.66 -6.19 9.73
C ASN A 95 14.14 -5.54 11.02
N ASN A 96 14.28 -6.20 12.19
CA ASN A 96 13.93 -5.62 13.47
C ASN A 96 14.95 -4.54 13.88
N ARG A 97 16.25 -4.74 13.65
CA ARG A 97 17.28 -3.71 13.87
C ARG A 97 17.02 -2.48 12.98
N ALA A 98 16.66 -2.69 11.72
CA ALA A 98 16.24 -1.62 10.82
C ALA A 98 15.05 -0.81 11.37
N ALA A 99 14.10 -1.49 12.06
CA ALA A 99 12.98 -0.79 12.69
C ALA A 99 13.44 0.14 13.82
N VAL A 100 14.40 -0.31 14.64
CA VAL A 100 14.97 0.53 15.70
C VAL A 100 15.66 1.75 15.12
N ARG A 101 16.54 1.54 14.12
CA ARG A 101 17.27 2.64 13.45
C ARG A 101 16.33 3.65 12.81
N PHE A 102 15.21 3.18 12.26
CA PHE A 102 14.17 4.06 11.74
C PHE A 102 13.58 4.97 12.84
N GLU A 103 13.26 4.41 14.01
CA GLU A 103 12.72 5.18 15.15
C GLU A 103 13.76 6.15 15.75
N GLN A 104 15.06 5.81 15.68
CA GLN A 104 16.16 6.68 16.06
C GLN A 104 16.41 7.80 15.04
N GLY A 105 15.80 7.75 13.86
CA GLY A 105 16.04 8.71 12.77
C GLY A 105 17.31 8.43 11.97
N GLU A 106 17.97 7.30 12.19
CA GLU A 106 19.16 6.86 11.46
C GLU A 106 18.78 6.22 10.12
N PHE A 107 18.22 7.03 9.21
CA PHE A 107 17.60 6.52 8.00
C PHE A 107 18.57 5.83 7.04
N ASP A 108 19.81 6.32 6.91
CA ASP A 108 20.82 5.68 6.06
C ASP A 108 21.14 4.26 6.56
N LYS A 109 21.41 4.10 7.85
CA LYS A 109 21.64 2.78 8.44
C LYS A 109 20.42 1.87 8.38
N CYS A 110 19.21 2.46 8.49
CA CYS A 110 17.97 1.71 8.30
C CYS A 110 17.87 1.16 6.86
N ILE A 111 18.26 1.94 5.86
CA ILE A 111 18.26 1.53 4.45
C ILE A 111 19.26 0.39 4.24
N GLU A 112 20.49 0.51 4.76
CA GLU A 112 21.52 -0.54 4.70
C GLU A 112 21.02 -1.86 5.31
N ASP A 113 20.40 -1.80 6.50
CA ASP A 113 19.81 -2.98 7.14
C ASP A 113 18.68 -3.58 6.34
N CYS A 114 17.81 -2.75 5.74
CA CYS A 114 16.74 -3.24 4.87
C CYS A 114 17.31 -3.95 3.63
N GLU A 115 18.36 -3.41 3.01
CA GLU A 115 19.04 -4.05 1.86
C GLU A 115 19.62 -5.40 2.26
N LYS A 116 20.32 -5.45 3.38
CA LYS A 116 20.88 -6.70 3.91
C LYS A 116 19.80 -7.72 4.26
N SER A 117 18.68 -7.26 4.86
CA SER A 117 17.55 -8.13 5.16
C SER A 117 16.90 -8.71 3.89
N ILE A 118 16.79 -7.92 2.82
CA ILE A 118 16.29 -8.38 1.51
C ILE A 118 17.22 -9.41 0.89
N GLU A 119 18.54 -9.14 0.91
CA GLU A 119 19.58 -10.05 0.39
C GLU A 119 19.52 -11.40 1.11
N VAL A 120 19.66 -11.39 2.45
CA VAL A 120 19.60 -12.60 3.27
C VAL A 120 18.28 -13.35 3.11
N GLY A 121 17.17 -12.62 3.02
CA GLY A 121 15.85 -13.21 2.81
C GLY A 121 15.74 -13.95 1.48
N ARG A 122 16.30 -13.40 0.41
CA ARG A 122 16.31 -14.04 -0.92
C ARG A 122 17.23 -15.25 -0.97
N GLU A 123 18.45 -15.15 -0.42
CA GLU A 123 19.42 -16.24 -0.38
C GLU A 123 18.88 -17.45 0.38
N ASN A 124 18.19 -17.20 1.52
CA ASN A 124 17.68 -18.26 2.39
C ASN A 124 16.21 -18.64 2.09
N ARG A 125 15.61 -18.13 0.99
CA ARG A 125 14.23 -18.40 0.58
C ARG A 125 13.22 -18.16 1.70
N SER A 126 13.42 -17.06 2.43
CA SER A 126 12.54 -16.66 3.53
C SER A 126 11.15 -16.25 3.01
N ASP A 127 10.18 -16.19 3.92
CA ASP A 127 8.82 -15.74 3.60
C ASP A 127 8.86 -14.36 2.90
N TYR A 128 8.28 -14.29 1.70
CA TYR A 128 8.18 -13.06 0.91
C TYR A 128 7.59 -11.88 1.68
N ARG A 129 6.75 -12.14 2.69
CA ARG A 129 6.19 -11.11 3.57
C ARG A 129 7.27 -10.39 4.38
N ILE A 130 8.34 -11.09 4.77
CA ILE A 130 9.47 -10.48 5.51
C ILE A 130 10.25 -9.57 4.56
N ILE A 131 10.49 -10.04 3.35
CA ILE A 131 11.16 -9.27 2.29
C ILE A 131 10.36 -8.01 1.95
N ALA A 132 9.05 -8.15 1.76
CA ALA A 132 8.16 -7.03 1.49
C ALA A 132 8.15 -5.99 2.62
N LYS A 133 8.18 -6.43 3.91
CA LYS A 133 8.28 -5.53 5.06
C LYS A 133 9.60 -4.75 5.09
N ALA A 134 10.73 -5.39 4.73
CA ALA A 134 12.00 -4.71 4.62
C ALA A 134 11.97 -3.65 3.51
N MET A 135 11.40 -3.98 2.33
CA MET A 135 11.22 -3.04 1.23
C MET A 135 10.33 -1.85 1.61
N ALA A 136 9.20 -2.11 2.29
CA ALA A 136 8.30 -1.05 2.75
C ALA A 136 8.96 -0.13 3.80
N ARG A 137 9.82 -0.68 4.67
CA ARG A 137 10.58 0.12 5.63
C ARG A 137 11.62 0.99 4.94
N LYS A 138 12.35 0.43 3.96
CA LYS A 138 13.27 1.19 3.12
C LYS A 138 12.56 2.35 2.42
N ALA A 139 11.38 2.10 1.85
CA ALA A 139 10.54 3.14 1.27
C ALA A 139 10.15 4.22 2.28
N SER A 140 9.76 3.81 3.50
CA SER A 140 9.43 4.75 4.58
C SER A 140 10.63 5.60 5.00
N ALA A 141 11.85 5.04 4.98
CA ALA A 141 13.07 5.80 5.26
C ALA A 141 13.33 6.85 4.16
N TYR A 142 13.20 6.50 2.88
CA TYR A 142 13.28 7.47 1.78
C TYR A 142 12.21 8.58 1.89
N GLU A 143 10.98 8.23 2.29
CA GLU A 143 9.93 9.22 2.51
C GLU A 143 10.32 10.22 3.62
N LYS A 144 10.94 9.75 4.70
CA LYS A 144 11.42 10.61 5.81
C LYS A 144 12.59 11.52 5.40
N MET A 145 13.37 11.10 4.41
CA MET A 145 14.46 11.88 3.81
C MET A 145 13.98 12.81 2.68
N ASP A 146 12.67 12.99 2.48
CA ASP A 146 12.03 13.73 1.38
C ASP A 146 12.39 13.21 -0.03
N ASN A 147 12.92 12.00 -0.13
CA ASN A 147 13.13 11.32 -1.41
C ASN A 147 11.87 10.55 -1.82
N LEU A 148 10.87 11.32 -2.28
CA LEU A 148 9.56 10.76 -2.63
C LEU A 148 9.63 9.78 -3.81
N THR A 149 10.50 10.04 -4.80
CA THR A 149 10.69 9.13 -5.95
C THR A 149 11.22 7.78 -5.52
N GLY A 150 12.27 7.76 -4.68
CA GLY A 150 12.80 6.53 -4.11
C GLY A 150 11.79 5.79 -3.23
N ALA A 151 11.00 6.53 -2.44
CA ALA A 151 9.94 5.96 -1.63
C ALA A 151 8.88 5.26 -2.48
N ILE A 152 8.38 5.91 -3.54
CA ILE A 152 7.40 5.36 -4.48
C ILE A 152 7.92 4.06 -5.11
N GLU A 153 9.15 4.07 -5.63
CA GLU A 153 9.75 2.89 -6.25
C GLU A 153 9.79 1.70 -5.28
N TRP A 154 10.24 1.90 -4.04
CA TRP A 154 10.36 0.82 -3.07
C TRP A 154 9.01 0.36 -2.50
N TYR A 155 8.01 1.25 -2.38
CA TYR A 155 6.65 0.82 -2.05
C TYR A 155 6.04 -0.04 -3.16
N GLN A 156 6.23 0.31 -4.43
CA GLN A 156 5.78 -0.50 -5.57
C GLN A 156 6.43 -1.88 -5.57
N ARG A 157 7.76 -1.95 -5.35
CA ARG A 157 8.48 -3.23 -5.22
C ARG A 157 7.96 -4.07 -4.06
N SER A 158 7.70 -3.46 -2.91
CA SER A 158 7.11 -4.15 -1.75
C SER A 158 5.74 -4.75 -2.08
N LEU A 159 4.88 -4.01 -2.78
CA LEU A 159 3.54 -4.47 -3.20
C LEU A 159 3.58 -5.57 -4.27
N THR A 160 4.66 -5.64 -5.05
CA THR A 160 4.90 -6.74 -5.99
C THR A 160 5.23 -8.05 -5.25
N GLU A 161 6.03 -7.96 -4.18
CA GLU A 161 6.35 -9.13 -3.34
C GLU A 161 5.13 -9.56 -2.49
N HIS A 162 4.46 -8.60 -1.86
CA HIS A 162 3.28 -8.85 -1.05
C HIS A 162 2.34 -7.65 -1.01
N ARG A 163 1.09 -7.87 -1.41
CA ARG A 163 0.04 -6.84 -1.37
C ARG A 163 -0.45 -6.59 0.06
N GLU A 164 -0.11 -5.44 0.62
CA GLU A 164 -0.56 -4.99 1.93
C GLU A 164 -1.26 -3.63 1.80
N ALA A 165 -2.48 -3.51 2.36
CA ALA A 165 -3.27 -2.28 2.25
C ALA A 165 -2.58 -1.05 2.86
N SER A 166 -1.83 -1.24 3.97
CA SER A 166 -1.08 -0.18 4.62
C SER A 166 0.02 0.39 3.70
N THR A 167 0.72 -0.47 2.99
CA THR A 167 1.76 -0.10 2.02
C THR A 167 1.16 0.62 0.81
N LEU A 168 0.01 0.16 0.31
CA LEU A 168 -0.70 0.84 -0.79
C LEU A 168 -1.14 2.25 -0.40
N ASN A 169 -1.65 2.45 0.81
CA ASN A 169 -2.03 3.77 1.30
C ASN A 169 -0.82 4.72 1.38
N LYS A 170 0.33 4.23 1.81
CA LYS A 170 1.58 5.02 1.85
C LYS A 170 2.04 5.38 0.44
N LEU A 171 1.99 4.44 -0.51
CA LEU A 171 2.31 4.69 -1.92
C LEU A 171 1.46 5.84 -2.47
N ASN A 172 0.13 5.71 -2.37
CA ASN A 172 -0.79 6.74 -2.86
C ASN A 172 -0.54 8.12 -2.21
N SER A 173 -0.20 8.12 -0.91
CA SER A 173 0.16 9.35 -0.20
C SER A 173 1.44 9.98 -0.74
N CYS A 174 2.48 9.19 -1.02
CA CYS A 174 3.73 9.67 -1.59
C CYS A 174 3.55 10.18 -3.03
N GLU A 175 2.78 9.48 -3.86
CA GLU A 175 2.47 9.92 -5.23
C GLU A 175 1.73 11.26 -5.24
N LYS A 176 0.77 11.42 -4.31
CA LYS A 176 0.07 12.70 -4.14
C LYS A 176 1.03 13.81 -3.72
N LYS A 177 1.88 13.56 -2.70
CA LYS A 177 2.87 14.54 -2.23
C LYS A 177 3.84 14.96 -3.34
N LEU A 178 4.31 14.00 -4.16
CA LEU A 178 5.20 14.29 -5.28
C LEU A 178 4.51 15.19 -6.31
N LYS A 179 3.28 14.84 -6.69
CA LYS A 179 2.47 15.63 -7.63
C LYS A 179 2.19 17.04 -7.10
N ASP A 180 1.87 17.16 -5.82
CA ASP A 180 1.62 18.46 -5.18
C ASP A 180 2.90 19.30 -5.18
N LYS A 181 4.08 18.70 -4.89
CA LYS A 181 5.38 19.34 -4.92
C LYS A 181 5.74 19.83 -6.33
N GLU A 182 5.62 18.97 -7.34
CA GLU A 182 5.83 19.32 -8.74
C GLU A 182 4.89 20.46 -9.19
N THR A 183 3.63 20.42 -8.75
CA THR A 183 2.67 21.49 -9.04
C THR A 183 3.10 22.80 -8.39
N GLN A 184 3.53 22.78 -7.13
CA GLN A 184 4.00 23.98 -6.43
C GLN A 184 5.27 24.56 -7.07
N GLU A 185 6.21 23.72 -7.46
CA GLU A 185 7.44 24.15 -8.17
C GLU A 185 7.13 24.74 -9.54
N TYR A 186 6.04 24.28 -10.16
CA TYR A 186 5.62 24.81 -11.46
C TYR A 186 4.91 26.17 -11.35
N LEU A 187 4.32 26.50 -10.20
CA LEU A 187 3.62 27.76 -9.98
C LEU A 187 4.61 28.94 -10.04
N ASN A 188 4.37 29.83 -10.98
CA ASN A 188 5.16 31.04 -11.15
C ASN A 188 4.28 32.12 -11.80
N PRO A 189 3.70 33.05 -11.00
CA PRO A 189 2.82 34.10 -11.51
C PRO A 189 3.44 34.98 -12.57
N GLU A 190 4.75 35.30 -12.48
CA GLU A 190 5.44 36.14 -13.44
C GLU A 190 5.55 35.46 -14.82
N LEU A 191 5.93 34.18 -14.83
CA LEU A 191 5.94 33.39 -16.06
C LEU A 191 4.51 33.15 -16.58
N GLY A 192 3.52 33.06 -15.68
CA GLY A 192 2.10 33.01 -16.04
C GLY A 192 1.64 34.25 -16.78
N GLU A 193 2.00 35.43 -16.27
CA GLU A 193 1.70 36.70 -16.92
C GLU A 193 2.34 36.82 -18.31
N LYS A 194 3.62 36.45 -18.42
CA LYS A 194 4.33 36.42 -19.71
C LYS A 194 3.64 35.49 -20.72
N ALA A 195 3.25 34.28 -20.28
CA ALA A 195 2.54 33.36 -21.15
C ALA A 195 1.17 33.91 -21.56
N ARG A 196 0.44 34.62 -20.66
CA ARG A 196 -0.79 35.33 -21.01
C ARG A 196 -0.56 36.40 -22.08
N ASP A 197 0.48 37.20 -21.95
CA ASP A 197 0.80 38.25 -22.92
C ASP A 197 1.17 37.67 -24.30
N GLU A 198 1.93 36.57 -24.35
CA GLU A 198 2.16 35.82 -25.59
C GLU A 198 0.83 35.31 -26.19
N GLY A 199 -0.08 34.84 -25.37
CA GLY A 199 -1.43 34.43 -25.77
C GLY A 199 -2.24 35.61 -26.34
N ASN A 200 -2.12 36.82 -25.75
CA ASN A 200 -2.80 38.02 -26.20
C ASN A 200 -2.30 38.43 -27.62
N GLU A 201 -1.02 38.30 -27.89
CA GLU A 201 -0.46 38.60 -29.24
C GLU A 201 -0.98 37.56 -30.27
N LEU A 202 -1.01 36.29 -29.94
CA LEU A 202 -1.57 35.24 -30.80
C LEU A 202 -3.06 35.47 -31.06
N PHE A 203 -3.82 35.87 -30.04
CA PHE A 203 -5.23 36.22 -30.18
C PHE A 203 -5.46 37.38 -31.14
N LYS A 204 -4.66 38.46 -31.05
CA LYS A 204 -4.67 39.61 -31.99
C LYS A 204 -4.40 39.17 -33.43
N ASN A 205 -3.49 38.20 -33.60
CA ASN A 205 -3.13 37.62 -34.90
C ASN A 205 -4.16 36.56 -35.38
N GLN A 206 -5.25 36.38 -34.67
CA GLN A 206 -6.31 35.40 -34.94
C GLN A 206 -5.84 33.92 -34.89
N ASP A 207 -4.69 33.66 -34.30
CA ASP A 207 -4.19 32.30 -34.08
C ASP A 207 -4.76 31.76 -32.76
N PHE A 208 -6.07 31.50 -32.75
CA PHE A 208 -6.80 31.09 -31.58
C PHE A 208 -6.33 29.72 -31.02
N PRO A 209 -5.98 28.70 -31.84
CA PRO A 209 -5.50 27.43 -31.30
C PRO A 209 -4.20 27.60 -30.48
N ASN A 210 -3.22 28.35 -30.98
CA ASN A 210 -1.97 28.61 -30.26
C ASN A 210 -2.16 29.55 -29.07
N ALA A 211 -3.08 30.51 -29.16
CA ALA A 211 -3.49 31.35 -28.03
C ALA A 211 -4.04 30.52 -26.87
N VAL A 212 -4.90 29.51 -27.13
CA VAL A 212 -5.40 28.58 -26.12
C VAL A 212 -4.27 27.84 -25.42
N VAL A 213 -3.23 27.41 -26.13
CA VAL A 213 -2.05 26.75 -25.55
C VAL A 213 -1.34 27.69 -24.57
N LYS A 214 -1.11 28.94 -24.96
CA LYS A 214 -0.43 29.94 -24.12
C LYS A 214 -1.25 30.36 -22.90
N TYR A 215 -2.55 30.58 -23.05
CA TYR A 215 -3.41 30.82 -21.88
C TYR A 215 -3.52 29.60 -20.96
N THR A 216 -3.47 28.39 -21.51
CA THR A 216 -3.42 27.16 -20.69
C THR A 216 -2.14 27.09 -19.88
N GLU A 217 -0.99 27.47 -20.46
CA GLU A 217 0.27 27.58 -19.74
C GLU A 217 0.18 28.67 -18.65
N ALA A 218 -0.38 29.83 -18.96
CA ALA A 218 -0.60 30.91 -17.99
C ALA A 218 -1.42 30.45 -16.78
N ILE A 219 -2.53 29.73 -17.02
CA ILE A 219 -3.39 29.17 -15.99
C ILE A 219 -2.66 28.12 -15.14
N LYS A 220 -1.86 27.25 -15.75
CA LYS A 220 -1.04 26.28 -15.01
C LYS A 220 -0.01 26.95 -14.10
N ARG A 221 0.59 28.06 -14.54
CA ARG A 221 1.55 28.86 -13.78
C ARG A 221 0.91 29.71 -12.68
N ASN A 222 -0.30 30.21 -12.94
CA ASN A 222 -1.09 30.98 -11.99
C ASN A 222 -2.59 30.62 -12.08
N PRO A 223 -3.04 29.60 -11.34
CA PRO A 223 -4.44 29.17 -11.38
C PRO A 223 -5.46 30.20 -10.87
N ASN A 224 -5.01 31.27 -10.24
CA ASN A 224 -5.87 32.34 -9.71
C ASN A 224 -5.92 33.56 -10.62
N ASP A 225 -5.33 33.51 -11.81
CA ASP A 225 -5.42 34.61 -12.79
C ASP A 225 -6.72 34.53 -13.61
N HIS A 226 -7.78 35.17 -13.11
CA HIS A 226 -9.08 35.24 -13.78
C HIS A 226 -8.98 35.74 -15.25
N LYS A 227 -8.00 36.65 -15.56
CA LYS A 227 -7.81 37.18 -16.90
C LYS A 227 -7.41 36.10 -17.91
N SER A 228 -6.59 35.14 -17.51
CA SER A 228 -6.20 34.04 -18.37
C SER A 228 -7.37 33.13 -18.73
N TYR A 229 -8.29 32.88 -17.78
CA TYR A 229 -9.52 32.11 -18.04
C TYR A 229 -10.47 32.90 -18.98
N SER A 230 -10.68 34.19 -18.73
CA SER A 230 -11.51 35.04 -19.57
C SER A 230 -11.01 35.06 -21.03
N ASN A 231 -9.70 35.23 -21.21
CA ASN A 231 -9.08 35.28 -22.53
C ASN A 231 -9.14 33.93 -23.24
N ARG A 232 -8.95 32.80 -22.52
CA ARG A 232 -9.08 31.47 -23.10
C ARG A 232 -10.51 31.16 -23.48
N SER A 233 -11.49 31.55 -22.66
CA SER A 233 -12.93 31.47 -22.97
C SER A 233 -13.26 32.19 -24.29
N ALA A 234 -12.70 33.41 -24.49
CA ALA A 234 -12.88 34.12 -25.74
C ALA A 234 -12.31 33.36 -26.95
N CYS A 235 -11.13 32.73 -26.81
CA CYS A 235 -10.57 31.86 -27.85
C CYS A 235 -11.48 30.68 -28.16
N TYR A 236 -11.96 29.96 -27.13
CA TYR A 236 -12.86 28.84 -27.31
C TYR A 236 -14.15 29.23 -27.99
N THR A 237 -14.69 30.42 -27.71
CA THR A 237 -15.85 30.96 -28.40
C THR A 237 -15.57 31.17 -29.91
N LYS A 238 -14.40 31.69 -30.27
CA LYS A 238 -13.97 31.83 -31.68
C LYS A 238 -13.76 30.50 -32.40
N LEU A 239 -13.40 29.47 -31.65
CA LEU A 239 -13.21 28.08 -32.12
C LEU A 239 -14.52 27.26 -32.09
N ALA A 240 -15.67 27.86 -31.73
CA ALA A 240 -16.97 27.20 -31.54
C ALA A 240 -16.95 26.07 -30.48
N ALA A 241 -15.95 26.06 -29.57
CA ALA A 241 -15.86 25.15 -28.45
C ALA A 241 -16.62 25.73 -27.23
N PHE A 242 -17.96 25.78 -27.34
CA PHE A 242 -18.78 26.53 -26.38
C PHE A 242 -18.82 25.93 -24.98
N ASN A 243 -18.68 24.60 -24.84
CA ASN A 243 -18.66 23.96 -23.54
C ASN A 243 -17.40 24.31 -22.74
N GLU A 244 -16.26 24.37 -23.41
CA GLU A 244 -14.97 24.78 -22.83
C GLU A 244 -14.99 26.26 -22.48
N ALA A 245 -15.55 27.10 -23.36
CA ALA A 245 -15.73 28.52 -23.13
C ALA A 245 -16.58 28.79 -21.88
N LEU A 246 -17.69 28.05 -21.70
CA LEU A 246 -18.55 28.20 -20.52
C LEU A 246 -17.82 27.85 -19.23
N LYS A 247 -17.10 26.72 -19.20
CA LYS A 247 -16.32 26.31 -18.02
C LYS A 247 -15.28 27.35 -17.60
N ASP A 248 -14.57 27.93 -18.57
CA ASP A 248 -13.60 28.97 -18.29
C ASP A 248 -14.26 30.27 -17.81
N ALA A 249 -15.39 30.65 -18.37
CA ALA A 249 -16.16 31.82 -17.92
C ALA A 249 -16.67 31.63 -16.48
N GLU A 250 -17.21 30.46 -16.16
CA GLU A 250 -17.63 30.10 -14.78
C GLU A 250 -16.46 30.18 -13.80
N LYS A 251 -15.30 29.66 -14.20
CA LYS A 251 -14.09 29.71 -13.37
C LYS A 251 -13.57 31.14 -13.20
N CYS A 252 -13.66 31.96 -14.24
CA CYS A 252 -13.30 33.38 -14.14
C CYS A 252 -14.16 34.11 -13.08
N ILE A 253 -15.49 33.90 -13.09
CA ILE A 253 -16.42 34.50 -12.12
C ILE A 253 -16.21 33.96 -10.70
N GLU A 254 -15.84 32.67 -10.56
CA GLU A 254 -15.53 32.08 -9.26
C GLU A 254 -14.32 32.75 -8.61
N ILE A 255 -13.29 33.13 -9.40
CA ILE A 255 -12.05 33.74 -8.90
C ILE A 255 -12.25 35.24 -8.63
N ASP A 256 -12.93 35.95 -9.49
CA ASP A 256 -13.19 37.39 -9.42
C ASP A 256 -14.65 37.65 -9.80
N PRO A 257 -15.55 37.69 -8.77
CA PRO A 257 -17.02 37.83 -8.96
C PRO A 257 -17.46 39.21 -9.50
#